data_94b54843a646c05ba9bf3c098fbe0546
#
_entry.id   94b54843a646c05ba9bf3c098fbe0546
#
_cell.length_a   1.000
_cell.length_b   1.000
_cell.length_c   1.000
_cell.angle_alpha   90.00
_cell.angle_beta   90.00
_cell.angle_gamma   90.00
#
_symmetry.space_group_name_H-M   'P 1'
#
loop_
_entity.id
_entity.type
_entity.pdbx_description
1 polymer ?
#
loop_
_entity_poly.entity_id
_entity_poly.type
_entity_poly.pdbx_seq_one_letter_code
_entity_poly.pdbx_strand_id
1 'polypeptide(L)'
;MRRLLVTLVAGAVLLVPAAPSGALSERAVARQLAAQMANAGATSGAFVSNLATGERIYSTKADASRIPASVEKLYTSVATLSRMGATGTLRTTALATDDLSLNGTLDGDLYLRGGGDPLLSNARLEALAQDLADAGLSRVSGRVIGDETAFDRKRGVPSSGYEISADVAPLGALMLNRGYTGLSSPIYQSNPPVFAASALARQLRDAGVKVPAKGRSGETPATALALATRRSSPAATLVRLQNVPSDNYIAETLLKCLGATEERAGTTLRGARVVRRTAREELDVTPSVRDGSGLSRKNRTSPREVVQMLAQKFGDEAFFGSLAVAGVSGTLSTRLRSSVARGRCRGKTGTLRDVSNLAGYCRTTGGDTLAFSILMNRISPYSARGWQDKMVSAIARYDH
;
A
#
# COMPACT_ATOMS: atom_id res chain seq x y z
N MET A 1 -75.69 26.55 38.99
CA MET A 1 -74.59 25.58 39.01
C MET A 1 -73.72 25.81 37.77
N ARG A 2 -72.61 26.57 37.91
CA ARG A 2 -71.65 26.86 36.84
C ARG A 2 -70.49 25.85 36.93
N ARG A 3 -70.27 25.04 35.90
CA ARG A 3 -69.11 24.14 35.79
C ARG A 3 -67.92 24.89 35.22
N LEU A 4 -66.86 25.04 35.98
CA LEU A 4 -65.55 25.49 35.48
C LEU A 4 -64.88 24.34 34.71
N LEU A 5 -64.57 24.58 33.45
CA LEU A 5 -63.62 23.75 32.68
C LEU A 5 -62.19 24.24 32.96
N VAL A 6 -61.37 23.37 33.55
CA VAL A 6 -59.93 23.62 33.69
C VAL A 6 -59.24 22.95 32.49
N THR A 7 -58.67 23.77 31.64
CA THR A 7 -57.88 23.32 30.46
C THR A 7 -56.43 23.11 30.93
N LEU A 8 -55.98 21.88 30.98
CA LEU A 8 -54.54 21.52 31.20
C LEU A 8 -53.80 21.75 29.85
N VAL A 9 -52.88 22.69 29.81
CA VAL A 9 -51.90 22.84 28.73
C VAL A 9 -50.70 21.96 29.09
N ALA A 10 -50.56 20.84 28.39
CA ALA A 10 -49.36 20.00 28.48
C ALA A 10 -48.24 20.64 27.62
N GLY A 11 -47.30 21.26 28.28
CA GLY A 11 -46.06 21.75 27.65
C GLY A 11 -45.13 20.57 27.28
N ALA A 12 -44.97 20.28 25.99
CA ALA A 12 -43.98 19.35 25.49
C ALA A 12 -42.56 19.94 25.69
N VAL A 13 -41.83 19.47 26.69
CA VAL A 13 -40.39 19.74 26.84
C VAL A 13 -39.66 18.96 25.79
N LEU A 14 -39.19 19.60 24.72
CA LEU A 14 -38.24 19.03 23.78
C LEU A 14 -36.92 18.82 24.52
N LEU A 15 -36.65 17.57 24.92
CA LEU A 15 -35.34 17.13 25.39
C LEU A 15 -34.37 17.21 24.21
N VAL A 16 -33.61 18.31 24.11
CA VAL A 16 -32.41 18.36 23.27
C VAL A 16 -31.39 17.41 23.89
N PRO A 17 -30.93 16.38 23.17
CA PRO A 17 -29.92 15.49 23.73
C PRO A 17 -28.66 16.32 24.04
N ALA A 18 -28.19 16.23 25.30
CA ALA A 18 -26.97 16.88 25.72
C ALA A 18 -25.81 16.36 24.87
N ALA A 19 -25.06 17.24 24.21
CA ALA A 19 -23.85 16.90 23.48
C ALA A 19 -22.90 16.12 24.43
N PRO A 20 -22.26 15.03 23.97
CA PRO A 20 -21.35 14.27 24.80
C PRO A 20 -20.26 15.19 25.36
N SER A 21 -19.98 15.09 26.65
CA SER A 21 -18.98 15.93 27.33
C SER A 21 -17.62 15.82 26.62
N GLY A 22 -17.18 16.91 25.96
CA GLY A 22 -15.94 16.95 25.17
C GLY A 22 -16.11 17.08 23.65
N ALA A 23 -17.35 17.20 23.15
CA ALA A 23 -17.62 17.57 21.75
C ALA A 23 -17.08 18.97 21.43
N LEU A 24 -16.62 19.19 20.20
CA LEU A 24 -16.02 20.43 19.75
C LEU A 24 -16.76 20.96 18.52
N SER A 25 -17.21 22.20 18.57
CA SER A 25 -17.72 22.90 17.39
C SER A 25 -16.62 23.06 16.33
N GLU A 26 -17.00 23.31 15.08
CA GLU A 26 -16.08 23.57 13.95
C GLU A 26 -15.03 24.63 14.33
N ARG A 27 -15.47 25.77 14.87
CA ARG A 27 -14.56 26.84 15.30
C ARG A 27 -13.57 26.39 16.36
N ALA A 28 -13.98 25.53 17.28
CA ALA A 28 -13.09 25.01 18.32
C ALA A 28 -12.08 24.03 17.74
N VAL A 29 -12.49 23.14 16.84
CA VAL A 29 -11.59 22.26 16.08
C VAL A 29 -10.59 23.09 15.28
N ALA A 30 -11.06 24.04 14.47
CA ALA A 30 -10.19 24.88 13.64
C ALA A 30 -9.16 25.64 14.48
N ARG A 31 -9.53 26.21 15.66
CA ARG A 31 -8.57 26.87 16.58
C ARG A 31 -7.53 25.88 17.12
N GLN A 32 -7.92 24.68 17.53
CA GLN A 32 -6.98 23.68 18.03
C GLN A 32 -6.00 23.24 16.94
N LEU A 33 -6.47 23.02 15.70
CA LEU A 33 -5.63 22.70 14.57
C LEU A 33 -4.65 23.84 14.25
N ALA A 34 -5.13 25.09 14.22
CA ALA A 34 -4.30 26.27 13.98
C ALA A 34 -3.17 26.41 15.02
N ALA A 35 -3.48 26.20 16.30
CA ALA A 35 -2.48 26.25 17.36
C ALA A 35 -1.36 25.22 17.19
N GLN A 36 -1.68 23.98 16.76
CA GLN A 36 -0.66 22.97 16.47
C GLN A 36 0.10 23.28 15.17
N MET A 37 -0.57 23.79 14.14
CA MET A 37 0.08 24.16 12.88
C MET A 37 1.01 25.37 13.02
N ALA A 38 0.78 26.27 13.97
CA ALA A 38 1.68 27.38 14.29
C ALA A 38 3.06 26.84 14.74
N ASN A 39 3.09 25.73 15.51
CA ASN A 39 4.33 25.09 15.93
C ASN A 39 5.04 24.33 14.78
N ALA A 40 4.29 23.95 13.74
CA ALA A 40 4.81 23.13 12.65
C ALA A 40 5.60 23.93 11.58
N GLY A 41 5.64 25.24 11.71
CA GLY A 41 6.45 26.12 10.85
C GLY A 41 5.88 26.36 9.44
N ALA A 42 6.61 27.20 8.69
CA ALA A 42 6.15 27.74 7.41
C ALA A 42 6.01 26.71 6.28
N THR A 43 6.75 25.60 6.36
CA THR A 43 6.79 24.53 5.33
C THR A 43 5.76 23.45 5.58
N SER A 44 4.88 23.62 6.55
CA SER A 44 3.80 22.69 6.88
C SER A 44 2.45 23.17 6.33
N GLY A 45 1.52 22.26 6.12
CA GLY A 45 0.17 22.57 5.67
C GLY A 45 -0.81 21.46 6.07
N ALA A 46 -2.08 21.83 6.17
CA ALA A 46 -3.14 20.88 6.49
C ALA A 46 -4.45 21.25 5.80
N PHE A 47 -5.25 20.24 5.54
CA PHE A 47 -6.62 20.39 5.02
C PHE A 47 -7.52 19.33 5.66
N VAL A 48 -8.71 19.75 6.08
CA VAL A 48 -9.74 18.88 6.69
C VAL A 48 -11.08 19.23 6.08
N SER A 49 -11.83 18.23 5.63
CA SER A 49 -13.15 18.36 5.03
C SER A 49 -14.12 17.33 5.58
N ASN A 50 -15.37 17.70 5.76
CA ASN A 50 -16.47 16.80 6.02
C ASN A 50 -16.84 16.06 4.72
N LEU A 51 -16.88 14.73 4.75
CA LEU A 51 -17.15 13.93 3.54
C LEU A 51 -18.64 13.91 3.15
N ALA A 52 -19.55 14.16 4.09
CA ALA A 52 -20.98 14.19 3.80
C ALA A 52 -21.41 15.48 3.15
N THR A 53 -20.90 16.64 3.65
CA THR A 53 -21.29 17.98 3.19
C THR A 53 -20.32 18.59 2.18
N GLY A 54 -19.08 18.07 2.09
CA GLY A 54 -18.00 18.70 1.34
C GLY A 54 -17.42 19.95 2.03
N GLU A 55 -17.93 20.31 3.20
CA GLU A 55 -17.53 21.51 3.92
C GLU A 55 -16.08 21.45 4.40
N ARG A 56 -15.40 22.58 4.29
CA ARG A 56 -14.03 22.76 4.75
C ARG A 56 -13.99 23.11 6.23
N ILE A 57 -13.61 22.18 7.08
CA ILE A 57 -13.48 22.38 8.52
C ILE A 57 -12.19 23.15 8.87
N TYR A 58 -11.09 22.87 8.14
CA TYR A 58 -9.83 23.58 8.36
C TYR A 58 -8.96 23.60 7.11
N SER A 59 -8.25 24.70 6.91
CA SER A 59 -7.31 24.86 5.79
C SER A 59 -6.16 25.78 6.17
N THR A 60 -4.94 25.30 5.97
CA THR A 60 -3.73 26.15 6.03
C THR A 60 -2.72 25.66 5.01
N LYS A 61 -2.28 26.58 4.12
CA LYS A 61 -1.34 26.25 3.03
C LYS A 61 -1.71 24.94 2.31
N ALA A 62 -3.02 24.74 2.10
CA ALA A 62 -3.59 23.48 1.63
C ALA A 62 -3.16 23.13 0.21
N ASP A 63 -2.89 24.11 -0.62
CA ASP A 63 -2.51 23.96 -2.03
C ASP A 63 -0.98 23.94 -2.25
N ALA A 64 -0.23 24.26 -1.21
CA ALA A 64 1.21 24.28 -1.32
C ALA A 64 1.81 22.88 -1.38
N SER A 65 2.61 22.64 -2.42
CA SER A 65 3.26 21.37 -2.69
C SER A 65 4.29 20.98 -1.62
N ARG A 66 4.25 19.72 -1.17
CA ARG A 66 5.08 19.18 -0.08
C ARG A 66 5.62 17.80 -0.41
N ILE A 67 6.68 17.39 0.31
CA ILE A 67 7.19 16.04 0.28
C ILE A 67 6.21 15.15 1.05
N PRO A 68 5.55 14.15 0.40
CA PRO A 68 4.57 13.29 1.05
C PRO A 68 5.18 12.24 1.98
N ALA A 69 6.44 11.87 1.80
CA ALA A 69 7.00 10.65 2.38
C ALA A 69 6.04 9.47 2.10
N SER A 70 5.88 8.51 3.02
CA SER A 70 5.04 7.33 2.78
C SER A 70 3.52 7.60 2.64
N VAL A 71 3.04 8.85 2.70
CA VAL A 71 1.69 9.20 2.22
C VAL A 71 1.57 8.97 0.72
N GLU A 72 2.70 9.00 -0.02
CA GLU A 72 2.78 8.62 -1.45
C GLU A 72 2.18 7.25 -1.73
N LYS A 73 2.31 6.28 -0.81
CA LYS A 73 1.76 4.93 -0.95
C LYS A 73 0.24 4.90 -1.17
N LEU A 74 -0.47 5.95 -0.78
CA LEU A 74 -1.91 6.06 -1.05
C LEU A 74 -2.19 6.16 -2.55
N TYR A 75 -1.39 6.94 -3.31
CA TYR A 75 -1.51 7.01 -4.76
C TYR A 75 -1.14 5.70 -5.44
N THR A 76 -0.06 5.04 -4.96
CA THR A 76 0.30 3.70 -5.43
C THR A 76 -0.82 2.69 -5.15
N SER A 77 -1.47 2.77 -3.99
CA SER A 77 -2.61 1.91 -3.61
C SER A 77 -3.81 2.10 -4.53
N VAL A 78 -4.18 3.36 -4.78
CA VAL A 78 -5.29 3.69 -5.70
C VAL A 78 -5.01 3.14 -7.08
N ALA A 79 -3.83 3.40 -7.65
CA ALA A 79 -3.47 2.89 -8.96
C ALA A 79 -3.46 1.36 -9.01
N THR A 80 -2.97 0.68 -7.96
CA THR A 80 -2.98 -0.78 -7.87
C THR A 80 -4.40 -1.33 -7.88
N LEU A 81 -5.27 -0.80 -7.01
CA LEU A 81 -6.66 -1.26 -6.91
C LEU A 81 -7.46 -0.94 -8.17
N SER A 82 -7.22 0.21 -8.79
CA SER A 82 -7.88 0.62 -10.03
C SER A 82 -7.49 -0.29 -11.22
N ARG A 83 -6.20 -0.57 -11.40
CA ARG A 83 -5.70 -1.29 -12.58
C ARG A 83 -5.76 -2.82 -12.44
N MET A 84 -5.70 -3.35 -11.22
CA MET A 84 -5.74 -4.79 -10.98
C MET A 84 -7.11 -5.28 -10.47
N GLY A 85 -7.93 -4.38 -9.93
CA GLY A 85 -9.10 -4.74 -9.13
C GLY A 85 -8.71 -5.28 -7.75
N ALA A 86 -9.62 -5.25 -6.78
CA ALA A 86 -9.37 -5.72 -5.41
C ALA A 86 -8.97 -7.21 -5.33
N THR A 87 -9.53 -8.04 -6.22
CA THR A 87 -9.27 -9.49 -6.31
C THR A 87 -8.14 -9.86 -7.27
N GLY A 88 -7.60 -8.90 -8.02
CA GLY A 88 -6.50 -9.12 -8.97
C GLY A 88 -5.27 -9.73 -8.32
N THR A 89 -4.55 -10.58 -9.06
CA THR A 89 -3.39 -11.31 -8.55
C THR A 89 -2.20 -11.23 -9.51
N LEU A 90 -1.01 -11.33 -8.97
CA LEU A 90 0.24 -11.51 -9.71
C LEU A 90 0.50 -12.99 -9.91
N ARG A 91 1.24 -13.37 -10.94
CA ARG A 91 1.46 -14.77 -11.31
C ARG A 91 2.93 -15.14 -11.24
N THR A 92 3.20 -16.34 -10.70
CA THR A 92 4.47 -17.05 -10.85
C THR A 92 4.15 -18.33 -11.60
N THR A 93 4.71 -18.48 -12.80
CA THR A 93 4.30 -19.52 -13.76
C THR A 93 5.49 -20.39 -14.13
N ALA A 94 5.28 -21.70 -14.11
CA ALA A 94 6.17 -22.69 -14.72
C ALA A 94 5.72 -22.93 -16.16
N LEU A 95 6.65 -22.79 -17.12
CA LEU A 95 6.38 -22.92 -18.55
C LEU A 95 7.41 -23.85 -19.21
N ALA A 96 7.03 -24.43 -20.35
CA ALA A 96 7.91 -25.21 -21.21
C ALA A 96 7.61 -24.96 -22.68
N THR A 97 8.57 -25.25 -23.56
CA THR A 97 8.38 -25.17 -25.01
C THR A 97 7.83 -26.46 -25.59
N ASP A 98 8.00 -27.57 -24.88
CA ASP A 98 7.63 -28.91 -25.30
C ASP A 98 6.58 -29.49 -24.35
N ASP A 99 5.76 -30.38 -24.86
CA ASP A 99 4.78 -31.13 -24.08
C ASP A 99 5.46 -32.22 -23.23
N LEU A 100 4.78 -32.64 -22.17
CA LEU A 100 5.21 -33.82 -21.42
C LEU A 100 5.01 -35.08 -22.27
N SER A 101 6.06 -35.89 -22.36
CA SER A 101 5.94 -37.21 -22.96
C SER A 101 5.06 -38.14 -22.10
N LEU A 102 4.61 -39.27 -22.66
CA LEU A 102 3.74 -40.23 -21.97
C LEU A 102 4.31 -40.77 -20.63
N ASN A 103 5.63 -40.75 -20.47
CA ASN A 103 6.28 -41.14 -19.24
C ASN A 103 6.56 -39.95 -18.30
N GLY A 104 5.99 -38.78 -18.58
CA GLY A 104 6.14 -37.59 -17.76
C GLY A 104 7.47 -36.87 -17.90
N THR A 105 8.26 -37.14 -18.94
CA THR A 105 9.51 -36.42 -19.18
C THR A 105 9.24 -35.14 -19.99
N LEU A 106 9.75 -34.02 -19.46
CA LEU A 106 9.94 -32.79 -20.20
C LEU A 106 11.33 -32.84 -20.86
N ASP A 107 11.33 -32.85 -22.21
CA ASP A 107 12.58 -32.83 -22.97
C ASP A 107 12.97 -31.36 -23.26
N GLY A 108 13.85 -30.83 -22.41
CA GLY A 108 14.26 -29.42 -22.46
C GLY A 108 14.26 -28.74 -21.11
N ASP A 109 14.18 -27.41 -21.14
CA ASP A 109 14.21 -26.55 -19.97
C ASP A 109 12.80 -26.26 -19.41
N LEU A 110 12.72 -26.17 -18.09
CA LEU A 110 11.53 -25.68 -17.37
C LEU A 110 11.76 -24.22 -16.97
N TYR A 111 10.93 -23.31 -17.45
CA TYR A 111 11.04 -21.88 -17.19
C TYR A 111 10.16 -21.51 -15.99
N LEU A 112 10.75 -20.81 -15.00
CA LEU A 112 10.05 -20.19 -13.87
C LEU A 112 9.96 -18.70 -14.11
N ARG A 113 8.81 -18.20 -14.60
CA ARG A 113 8.60 -16.78 -14.87
C ARG A 113 7.91 -16.08 -13.72
N GLY A 114 8.53 -15.04 -13.18
CA GLY A 114 7.99 -14.19 -12.14
C GLY A 114 7.21 -13.01 -12.68
N GLY A 115 6.04 -12.74 -12.08
CA GLY A 115 5.22 -11.55 -12.36
C GLY A 115 5.26 -10.50 -11.25
N GLY A 116 6.25 -10.55 -10.36
CA GLY A 116 6.41 -9.54 -9.30
C GLY A 116 5.61 -9.84 -8.02
N ASP A 117 5.34 -11.10 -7.67
CA ASP A 117 4.74 -11.43 -6.37
C ASP A 117 5.68 -11.05 -5.22
N PRO A 118 5.36 -10.00 -4.40
CA PRO A 118 6.23 -9.56 -3.31
C PRO A 118 6.26 -10.55 -2.13
N LEU A 119 5.38 -11.56 -2.14
CA LEU A 119 5.24 -12.57 -1.09
C LEU A 119 5.65 -13.96 -1.57
N LEU A 120 6.37 -14.07 -2.70
CA LEU A 120 6.87 -15.35 -3.18
C LEU A 120 7.80 -15.97 -2.13
N SER A 121 7.47 -17.19 -1.69
CA SER A 121 8.15 -17.91 -0.62
C SER A 121 8.47 -19.34 -1.01
N ASN A 122 9.32 -20.04 -0.23
CA ASN A 122 9.60 -21.46 -0.43
C ASN A 122 8.32 -22.30 -0.44
N ALA A 123 7.37 -22.06 0.46
CA ALA A 123 6.11 -22.79 0.50
C ALA A 123 5.28 -22.62 -0.79
N ARG A 124 5.35 -21.44 -1.43
CA ARG A 124 4.67 -21.22 -2.73
C ARG A 124 5.38 -21.95 -3.87
N LEU A 125 6.71 -22.06 -3.85
CA LEU A 125 7.47 -22.86 -4.82
C LEU A 125 7.28 -24.36 -4.60
N GLU A 126 7.19 -24.81 -3.35
CA GLU A 126 6.85 -26.18 -2.99
C GLU A 126 5.48 -26.57 -3.56
N ALA A 127 4.47 -25.73 -3.31
CA ALA A 127 3.15 -25.96 -3.87
C ALA A 127 3.13 -25.96 -5.42
N LEU A 128 3.98 -25.12 -6.07
CA LEU A 128 4.12 -25.15 -7.54
C LEU A 128 4.79 -26.43 -8.01
N ALA A 129 5.80 -26.92 -7.30
CA ALA A 129 6.46 -28.20 -7.62
C ALA A 129 5.51 -29.39 -7.48
N GLN A 130 4.67 -29.37 -6.45
CA GLN A 130 3.64 -30.41 -6.27
C GLN A 130 2.62 -30.39 -7.40
N ASP A 131 2.10 -29.19 -7.81
CA ASP A 131 1.19 -29.09 -8.94
C ASP A 131 1.79 -29.69 -10.23
N LEU A 132 3.09 -29.46 -10.46
CA LEU A 132 3.80 -30.02 -11.62
C LEU A 132 3.93 -31.54 -11.54
N ALA A 133 4.26 -32.08 -10.37
CA ALA A 133 4.34 -33.51 -10.14
C ALA A 133 2.96 -34.19 -10.30
N ASP A 134 1.91 -33.60 -9.72
CA ASP A 134 0.54 -34.09 -9.84
C ASP A 134 0.01 -34.04 -11.27
N ALA A 135 0.49 -33.07 -12.08
CA ALA A 135 0.23 -32.99 -13.51
C ALA A 135 1.03 -34.02 -14.35
N GLY A 136 1.81 -34.88 -13.69
CA GLY A 136 2.54 -35.98 -14.32
C GLY A 136 4.00 -35.69 -14.68
N LEU A 137 4.56 -34.53 -14.29
CA LEU A 137 5.98 -34.26 -14.50
C LEU A 137 6.83 -35.18 -13.63
N SER A 138 7.61 -36.09 -14.27
CA SER A 138 8.51 -37.04 -13.59
C SER A 138 9.98 -36.71 -13.79
N ARG A 139 10.31 -36.00 -14.86
CA ARG A 139 11.70 -35.65 -15.21
C ARG A 139 11.75 -34.36 -16.04
N VAL A 140 12.76 -33.54 -15.79
CA VAL A 140 13.21 -32.44 -16.66
C VAL A 140 14.61 -32.80 -17.16
N SER A 141 14.79 -32.98 -18.48
CA SER A 141 16.10 -33.34 -19.05
C SER A 141 17.06 -32.14 -19.07
N GLY A 142 16.52 -30.93 -19.26
CA GLY A 142 17.24 -29.67 -19.19
C GLY A 142 17.38 -29.12 -17.76
N ARG A 143 17.20 -27.79 -17.60
CA ARG A 143 17.36 -27.08 -16.32
C ARG A 143 16.12 -26.28 -15.97
N VAL A 144 16.04 -25.86 -14.71
CA VAL A 144 15.10 -24.79 -14.33
C VAL A 144 15.72 -23.44 -14.64
N ILE A 145 15.04 -22.62 -15.43
CA ILE A 145 15.45 -21.29 -15.86
C ILE A 145 14.57 -20.25 -15.18
N GLY A 146 15.18 -19.38 -14.36
CA GLY A 146 14.47 -18.28 -13.71
C GLY A 146 14.37 -17.05 -14.62
N ASP A 147 13.16 -16.62 -14.88
CA ASP A 147 12.85 -15.45 -15.73
C ASP A 147 12.27 -14.32 -14.91
N GLU A 148 12.98 -13.19 -14.87
CA GLU A 148 12.56 -11.95 -14.22
C GLU A 148 12.36 -10.79 -15.23
N THR A 149 12.28 -11.08 -16.52
CA THR A 149 12.27 -10.07 -17.59
C THR A 149 11.08 -9.13 -17.56
N ALA A 150 10.02 -9.47 -16.79
CA ALA A 150 8.91 -8.55 -16.55
C ALA A 150 9.34 -7.23 -15.87
N PHE A 151 10.49 -7.22 -15.15
CA PHE A 151 11.06 -6.00 -14.56
C PHE A 151 12.44 -5.71 -15.12
N ASP A 152 12.86 -4.43 -14.99
CA ASP A 152 14.27 -4.07 -15.21
C ASP A 152 15.17 -4.64 -14.09
N ARG A 153 16.47 -4.66 -14.31
CA ARG A 153 17.45 -5.18 -13.35
C ARG A 153 17.89 -4.17 -12.28
N LYS A 154 17.22 -3.00 -12.17
CA LYS A 154 17.48 -2.02 -11.12
C LYS A 154 16.90 -2.51 -9.82
N ARG A 155 17.78 -2.91 -8.89
CA ARG A 155 17.41 -3.53 -7.62
C ARG A 155 16.95 -2.55 -6.55
N GLY A 156 17.29 -1.29 -6.67
CA GLY A 156 16.91 -0.23 -5.74
C GLY A 156 15.94 0.78 -6.35
N VAL A 157 15.84 1.94 -5.71
CA VAL A 157 14.89 3.02 -6.00
C VAL A 157 15.63 4.34 -6.28
N PRO A 158 14.95 5.38 -6.81
CA PRO A 158 15.60 6.66 -7.14
C PRO A 158 16.35 7.31 -5.97
N SER A 159 15.86 7.15 -4.73
CA SER A 159 16.50 7.72 -3.54
C SER A 159 17.82 7.05 -3.16
N SER A 160 18.02 5.79 -3.58
CA SER A 160 19.27 5.05 -3.40
C SER A 160 20.14 4.99 -4.66
N GLY A 161 19.84 5.82 -5.68
CA GLY A 161 20.53 5.71 -6.97
C GLY A 161 20.32 4.38 -7.69
N TYR A 162 19.24 3.67 -7.35
CA TYR A 162 18.92 2.32 -7.78
C TYR A 162 19.81 1.20 -7.22
N GLU A 163 20.67 1.52 -6.27
CA GLU A 163 21.42 0.53 -5.50
C GLU A 163 20.54 -0.12 -4.43
N ILE A 164 20.87 -1.35 -4.03
CA ILE A 164 20.20 -2.05 -2.95
C ILE A 164 20.37 -1.29 -1.63
N SER A 165 19.29 -1.12 -0.89
CA SER A 165 19.30 -0.46 0.42
C SER A 165 18.44 -1.23 1.42
N ALA A 166 18.73 -1.05 2.70
CA ALA A 166 17.95 -1.63 3.79
C ALA A 166 16.51 -1.09 3.82
N ASP A 167 16.25 0.10 3.24
CA ASP A 167 14.94 0.73 3.25
C ASP A 167 13.92 0.01 2.36
N VAL A 168 14.39 -0.73 1.32
CA VAL A 168 13.50 -1.35 0.33
C VAL A 168 13.74 -2.85 0.18
N ALA A 169 14.95 -3.36 0.34
CA ALA A 169 15.40 -4.67 -0.13
C ALA A 169 15.47 -4.74 -1.69
N PRO A 170 16.11 -5.77 -2.28
CA PRO A 170 16.26 -5.84 -3.73
C PRO A 170 14.94 -6.11 -4.45
N LEU A 171 14.71 -5.36 -5.53
CA LEU A 171 13.52 -5.47 -6.38
C LEU A 171 13.78 -6.39 -7.59
N GLY A 172 12.78 -7.19 -7.97
CA GLY A 172 12.81 -8.06 -9.14
C GLY A 172 11.47 -8.73 -9.38
N ALA A 173 11.20 -9.15 -10.62
CA ALA A 173 9.95 -9.81 -10.95
C ALA A 173 9.86 -11.25 -10.41
N LEU A 174 11.02 -11.91 -10.24
CA LEU A 174 11.15 -13.23 -9.64
C LEU A 174 12.04 -13.16 -8.39
N MET A 175 11.45 -12.76 -7.27
CA MET A 175 12.17 -12.49 -6.02
C MET A 175 11.67 -13.40 -4.91
N LEU A 176 12.43 -14.44 -4.59
CA LEU A 176 12.10 -15.37 -3.50
C LEU A 176 12.47 -14.76 -2.15
N ASN A 177 11.57 -14.88 -1.16
CA ASN A 177 11.79 -14.43 0.22
C ASN A 177 12.27 -12.96 0.31
N ARG A 178 11.68 -12.05 -0.50
CA ARG A 178 12.05 -10.62 -0.57
C ARG A 178 13.54 -10.38 -0.89
N GLY A 179 14.17 -11.32 -1.58
CA GLY A 179 15.58 -11.25 -1.97
C GLY A 179 16.59 -11.62 -0.88
N TYR A 180 16.14 -12.11 0.27
CA TYR A 180 17.03 -12.67 1.29
C TYR A 180 17.41 -14.11 1.02
N THR A 181 18.64 -14.52 1.36
CA THR A 181 19.12 -15.89 1.18
C THR A 181 18.47 -16.87 2.15
N GLY A 182 17.94 -16.39 3.29
CA GLY A 182 17.23 -17.18 4.30
C GLY A 182 16.36 -16.28 5.18
N LEU A 183 15.42 -16.88 5.90
CA LEU A 183 14.46 -16.14 6.75
C LEU A 183 15.15 -15.34 7.88
N SER A 184 16.27 -15.82 8.39
CA SER A 184 17.04 -15.16 9.45
C SER A 184 18.36 -14.55 8.93
N SER A 185 18.56 -14.51 7.60
CA SER A 185 19.78 -14.01 7.00
C SER A 185 19.63 -12.55 6.56
N PRO A 186 20.52 -11.63 6.97
CA PRO A 186 20.53 -10.27 6.44
C PRO A 186 21.16 -10.17 5.04
N ILE A 187 21.58 -11.31 4.45
CA ILE A 187 22.31 -11.36 3.18
C ILE A 187 21.32 -11.40 2.02
N TYR A 188 21.50 -10.50 1.06
CA TYR A 188 20.71 -10.49 -0.16
C TYR A 188 21.22 -11.49 -1.20
N GLN A 189 20.30 -11.99 -2.01
CA GLN A 189 20.60 -12.88 -3.13
C GLN A 189 21.40 -12.11 -4.20
N SER A 190 22.55 -12.63 -4.58
CA SER A 190 23.40 -12.04 -5.62
C SER A 190 22.78 -12.18 -7.03
N ASN A 191 22.06 -13.26 -7.26
CA ASN A 191 21.35 -13.53 -8.52
C ASN A 191 19.97 -14.13 -8.20
N PRO A 192 18.95 -13.27 -7.98
CA PRO A 192 17.62 -13.71 -7.56
C PRO A 192 16.94 -14.73 -8.47
N PRO A 193 16.92 -14.58 -9.82
CA PRO A 193 16.30 -15.56 -10.69
C PRO A 193 17.00 -16.94 -10.64
N VAL A 194 18.32 -16.98 -10.53
CA VAL A 194 19.06 -18.26 -10.32
C VAL A 194 18.72 -18.87 -8.96
N PHE A 195 18.58 -18.03 -7.93
CA PHE A 195 18.23 -18.48 -6.58
C PHE A 195 16.82 -19.10 -6.57
N ALA A 196 15.84 -18.44 -7.16
CA ALA A 196 14.46 -18.93 -7.25
C ALA A 196 14.36 -20.22 -8.11
N ALA A 197 15.06 -20.27 -9.27
CA ALA A 197 15.11 -21.46 -10.11
C ALA A 197 15.74 -22.66 -9.41
N SER A 198 16.85 -22.45 -8.68
CA SER A 198 17.50 -23.51 -7.90
C SER A 198 16.62 -23.96 -6.72
N ALA A 199 15.86 -23.06 -6.12
CA ALA A 199 14.90 -23.40 -5.08
C ALA A 199 13.77 -24.27 -5.65
N LEU A 200 13.18 -23.91 -6.81
CA LEU A 200 12.18 -24.75 -7.47
C LEU A 200 12.75 -26.12 -7.85
N ALA A 201 13.98 -26.17 -8.40
CA ALA A 201 14.62 -27.45 -8.73
C ALA A 201 14.78 -28.35 -7.49
N ARG A 202 15.02 -27.77 -6.32
CA ARG A 202 15.06 -28.53 -5.05
C ARG A 202 13.66 -29.05 -4.69
N GLN A 203 12.62 -28.18 -4.71
CA GLN A 203 11.25 -28.56 -4.40
C GLN A 203 10.73 -29.66 -5.36
N LEU A 204 11.10 -29.60 -6.64
CA LEU A 204 10.76 -30.65 -7.63
C LEU A 204 11.39 -31.99 -7.25
N ARG A 205 12.67 -32.00 -6.82
CA ARG A 205 13.30 -33.24 -6.36
C ARG A 205 12.66 -33.79 -5.10
N ASP A 206 12.30 -32.89 -4.18
CA ASP A 206 11.60 -33.27 -2.95
C ASP A 206 10.22 -33.87 -3.25
N ALA A 207 9.56 -33.42 -4.35
CA ALA A 207 8.34 -34.01 -4.91
C ALA A 207 8.54 -35.23 -5.82
N GLY A 208 9.76 -35.79 -5.93
CA GLY A 208 10.07 -36.99 -6.69
C GLY A 208 10.42 -36.76 -8.16
N VAL A 209 10.45 -35.51 -8.65
CA VAL A 209 10.79 -35.17 -10.04
C VAL A 209 12.31 -35.17 -10.25
N LYS A 210 12.82 -35.88 -11.23
CA LYS A 210 14.26 -35.89 -11.58
C LYS A 210 14.60 -34.60 -12.35
N VAL A 211 15.45 -33.75 -11.76
CA VAL A 211 15.87 -32.48 -12.36
C VAL A 211 17.28 -32.09 -11.90
N PRO A 212 18.14 -31.45 -12.75
CA PRO A 212 19.44 -30.94 -12.34
C PRO A 212 19.32 -29.92 -11.18
N ALA A 213 20.27 -30.01 -10.22
CA ALA A 213 20.19 -29.26 -8.97
C ALA A 213 20.34 -27.73 -9.13
N LYS A 214 21.10 -27.27 -10.11
CA LYS A 214 21.43 -25.85 -10.31
C LYS A 214 20.52 -25.22 -11.38
N GLY A 215 19.74 -24.23 -10.99
CA GLY A 215 19.01 -23.37 -11.91
C GLY A 215 19.94 -22.40 -12.66
N ARG A 216 19.38 -21.75 -13.69
CA ARG A 216 20.01 -20.66 -14.43
C ARG A 216 19.06 -19.48 -14.50
N SER A 217 19.55 -18.29 -14.90
CA SER A 217 18.71 -17.17 -15.33
C SER A 217 18.59 -17.16 -16.83
N GLY A 218 17.44 -16.78 -17.34
CA GLY A 218 17.18 -16.65 -18.77
C GLY A 218 15.82 -16.03 -19.01
N GLU A 219 15.48 -15.86 -20.27
CA GLU A 219 14.17 -15.38 -20.72
C GLU A 219 13.33 -16.57 -21.20
N THR A 220 12.06 -16.57 -20.85
CA THR A 220 11.10 -17.57 -21.31
C THR A 220 10.81 -17.37 -22.79
N PRO A 221 11.00 -18.36 -23.66
CA PRO A 221 10.63 -18.27 -25.07
C PRO A 221 9.15 -17.90 -25.26
N ALA A 222 8.87 -17.13 -26.31
CA ALA A 222 7.47 -16.70 -26.60
C ALA A 222 6.54 -17.88 -26.92
N THR A 223 7.09 -19.00 -27.38
CA THR A 223 6.38 -20.26 -27.70
C THR A 223 6.08 -21.11 -26.46
N ALA A 224 6.67 -20.79 -25.30
CA ALA A 224 6.50 -21.59 -24.09
C ALA A 224 5.07 -21.51 -23.56
N LEU A 225 4.48 -22.67 -23.25
CA LEU A 225 3.15 -22.81 -22.69
C LEU A 225 3.21 -23.03 -21.18
N ALA A 226 2.18 -22.57 -20.48
CA ALA A 226 2.09 -22.71 -19.04
C ALA A 226 1.71 -24.13 -18.63
N LEU A 227 2.54 -24.77 -17.81
CA LEU A 227 2.26 -26.07 -17.19
C LEU A 227 1.56 -25.90 -15.84
N ALA A 228 2.00 -24.95 -15.01
CA ALA A 228 1.38 -24.65 -13.74
C ALA A 228 1.56 -23.15 -13.37
N THR A 229 0.63 -22.62 -12.60
CA THR A 229 0.67 -21.20 -12.19
C THR A 229 0.24 -21.05 -10.73
N ARG A 230 1.06 -20.38 -9.96
CA ARG A 230 0.69 -19.89 -8.62
C ARG A 230 0.34 -18.41 -8.67
N ARG A 231 -0.74 -18.05 -7.96
CA ARG A 231 -1.20 -16.67 -7.84
C ARG A 231 -0.75 -16.06 -6.53
N SER A 232 -0.44 -14.78 -6.54
CA SER A 232 -0.18 -14.01 -5.31
C SER A 232 -1.42 -13.91 -4.43
N SER A 233 -1.29 -13.30 -3.25
CA SER A 233 -2.44 -12.77 -2.53
C SER A 233 -3.15 -11.71 -3.39
N PRO A 234 -4.48 -11.49 -3.20
CA PRO A 234 -5.24 -10.46 -3.89
C PRO A 234 -4.65 -9.05 -3.71
N ALA A 235 -4.83 -8.17 -4.69
CA ALA A 235 -4.33 -6.79 -4.64
C ALA A 235 -4.78 -6.04 -3.38
N ALA A 236 -6.02 -6.22 -2.92
CA ALA A 236 -6.51 -5.65 -1.65
C ALA A 236 -5.64 -6.06 -0.45
N THR A 237 -5.23 -7.34 -0.40
CA THR A 237 -4.33 -7.84 0.64
C THR A 237 -2.93 -7.23 0.52
N LEU A 238 -2.37 -7.14 -0.69
CA LEU A 238 -1.06 -6.56 -0.93
C LEU A 238 -1.04 -5.08 -0.57
N VAL A 239 -2.08 -4.33 -0.93
CA VAL A 239 -2.25 -2.92 -0.57
C VAL A 239 -2.39 -2.75 0.95
N ARG A 240 -3.09 -3.63 1.64
CA ARG A 240 -3.17 -3.61 3.10
C ARG A 240 -1.81 -3.89 3.75
N LEU A 241 -1.07 -4.88 3.27
CA LEU A 241 0.29 -5.19 3.73
C LEU A 241 1.29 -4.07 3.41
N GLN A 242 1.07 -3.31 2.35
CA GLN A 242 1.82 -2.11 2.03
C GLN A 242 1.54 -0.97 3.02
N ASN A 243 0.26 -0.68 3.30
CA ASN A 243 -0.15 0.54 3.98
C ASN A 243 -0.09 0.45 5.50
N VAL A 244 -0.56 -0.65 6.10
CA VAL A 244 -0.64 -0.81 7.57
C VAL A 244 0.74 -0.68 8.23
N PRO A 245 1.77 -1.49 7.85
CA PRO A 245 3.12 -1.35 8.38
C PRO A 245 3.97 -0.31 7.64
N SER A 246 3.45 0.28 6.53
CA SER A 246 4.20 1.18 5.65
C SER A 246 5.35 0.51 4.89
N ASP A 247 5.11 -0.68 4.36
CA ASP A 247 6.13 -1.50 3.68
C ASP A 247 6.59 -0.87 2.36
N ASN A 248 7.87 -0.54 2.26
CA ASN A 248 8.46 0.09 1.08
C ASN A 248 8.67 -0.92 -0.05
N TYR A 249 9.07 -2.16 0.28
CA TYR A 249 9.34 -3.19 -0.70
C TYR A 249 8.07 -3.55 -1.50
N ILE A 250 6.95 -3.77 -0.80
CA ILE A 250 5.67 -4.04 -1.46
C ILE A 250 5.26 -2.85 -2.34
N ALA A 251 5.40 -1.62 -1.84
CA ALA A 251 5.04 -0.43 -2.60
C ALA A 251 5.82 -0.28 -3.92
N GLU A 252 7.13 -0.50 -3.87
CA GLU A 252 7.99 -0.40 -5.06
C GLU A 252 7.76 -1.58 -6.01
N THR A 253 7.51 -2.78 -5.48
CA THR A 253 7.18 -3.94 -6.30
C THR A 253 5.85 -3.72 -7.03
N LEU A 254 4.80 -3.26 -6.34
CA LEU A 254 3.50 -2.94 -6.96
C LEU A 254 3.63 -1.83 -8.01
N LEU A 255 4.45 -0.81 -7.74
CA LEU A 255 4.74 0.22 -8.73
C LEU A 255 5.35 -0.36 -10.01
N LYS A 256 6.34 -1.26 -9.89
CA LYS A 256 6.94 -1.94 -11.05
C LYS A 256 5.94 -2.87 -11.75
N CYS A 257 5.06 -3.55 -11.00
CA CYS A 257 3.97 -4.34 -11.58
C CYS A 257 3.04 -3.49 -12.45
N LEU A 258 2.65 -2.30 -11.99
CA LEU A 258 1.85 -1.35 -12.77
C LEU A 258 2.56 -0.96 -14.07
N GLY A 259 3.87 -0.73 -14.02
CA GLY A 259 4.67 -0.48 -15.22
C GLY A 259 4.73 -1.66 -16.17
N ALA A 260 4.86 -2.88 -15.66
CA ALA A 260 4.91 -4.10 -16.45
C ALA A 260 3.58 -4.37 -17.17
N THR A 261 2.46 -4.21 -16.47
CA THR A 261 1.12 -4.51 -17.00
C THR A 261 0.63 -3.45 -17.98
N GLU A 262 0.74 -2.17 -17.62
CA GLU A 262 0.14 -1.06 -18.35
C GLU A 262 1.06 -0.46 -19.43
N GLU A 263 2.37 -0.52 -19.21
CA GLU A 263 3.39 0.11 -20.06
C GLU A 263 4.37 -0.91 -20.66
N ARG A 264 4.12 -2.21 -20.46
CA ARG A 264 4.94 -3.34 -20.94
C ARG A 264 6.41 -3.27 -20.51
N ALA A 265 6.69 -2.56 -19.42
CA ALA A 265 8.04 -2.43 -18.86
C ALA A 265 7.97 -2.17 -17.35
N GLY A 266 8.33 -3.15 -16.56
CA GLY A 266 8.33 -3.11 -15.09
C GLY A 266 9.48 -2.27 -14.54
N THR A 267 9.41 -0.97 -14.76
CA THR A 267 10.39 0.02 -14.26
C THR A 267 9.72 1.00 -13.32
N THR A 268 10.48 1.54 -12.36
CA THR A 268 10.00 2.60 -11.45
C THR A 268 9.41 3.79 -12.23
N LEU A 269 10.07 4.20 -13.35
CA LEU A 269 9.62 5.32 -14.17
C LEU A 269 8.26 5.05 -14.83
N ARG A 270 8.08 3.86 -15.40
CA ARG A 270 6.82 3.46 -16.05
C ARG A 270 5.69 3.32 -15.02
N GLY A 271 5.94 2.65 -13.91
CA GLY A 271 4.96 2.56 -12.83
C GLY A 271 4.55 3.92 -12.28
N ALA A 272 5.50 4.82 -12.03
CA ALA A 272 5.20 6.19 -11.60
C ALA A 272 4.39 6.99 -12.64
N ARG A 273 4.53 6.68 -13.95
CA ARG A 273 3.69 7.26 -15.00
C ARG A 273 2.25 6.77 -14.88
N VAL A 274 2.05 5.46 -14.65
CA VAL A 274 0.71 4.88 -14.42
C VAL A 274 0.04 5.52 -13.22
N VAL A 275 0.75 5.65 -12.07
CA VAL A 275 0.21 6.29 -10.87
C VAL A 275 -0.23 7.74 -11.14
N ARG A 276 0.62 8.54 -11.82
CA ARG A 276 0.25 9.93 -12.18
C ARG A 276 -0.93 10.01 -13.14
N ARG A 277 -1.03 9.08 -14.09
CA ARG A 277 -2.17 8.99 -15.02
C ARG A 277 -3.45 8.68 -14.26
N THR A 278 -3.45 7.66 -13.41
CA THR A 278 -4.59 7.29 -12.56
C THR A 278 -5.00 8.45 -11.64
N ALA A 279 -4.04 9.14 -11.02
CA ALA A 279 -4.33 10.29 -10.15
C ALA A 279 -5.04 11.41 -10.91
N ARG A 280 -4.66 11.69 -12.16
CA ARG A 280 -5.30 12.70 -12.99
C ARG A 280 -6.68 12.27 -13.47
N GLU A 281 -6.78 11.05 -13.99
CA GLU A 281 -8.00 10.57 -14.66
C GLU A 281 -9.12 10.23 -13.67
N GLU A 282 -8.79 9.68 -12.50
CA GLU A 282 -9.78 9.17 -11.55
C GLU A 282 -9.93 10.03 -10.29
N LEU A 283 -8.97 10.89 -9.98
CA LEU A 283 -8.97 11.66 -8.74
C LEU A 283 -8.93 13.17 -8.98
N ASP A 284 -8.76 13.60 -10.24
CA ASP A 284 -8.60 15.01 -10.64
C ASP A 284 -7.52 15.73 -9.80
N VAL A 285 -6.39 15.04 -9.55
CA VAL A 285 -5.21 15.59 -8.86
C VAL A 285 -3.93 15.33 -9.64
N THR A 286 -2.91 16.15 -9.42
CA THR A 286 -1.67 16.12 -10.22
C THR A 286 -0.40 15.99 -9.37
N PRO A 287 -0.28 14.94 -8.53
CA PRO A 287 0.91 14.75 -7.72
C PRO A 287 2.14 14.49 -8.60
N SER A 288 3.32 14.90 -8.12
CA SER A 288 4.58 14.50 -8.73
C SER A 288 5.08 13.21 -8.09
N VAL A 289 4.89 12.08 -8.79
CA VAL A 289 5.28 10.74 -8.34
C VAL A 289 6.60 10.33 -9.00
N ARG A 290 7.56 9.88 -8.21
CA ARG A 290 8.90 9.44 -8.63
C ARG A 290 9.20 7.99 -8.24
N ASP A 291 8.58 7.52 -7.17
CA ASP A 291 8.66 6.15 -6.66
C ASP A 291 7.32 5.75 -6.02
N GLY A 292 7.17 4.48 -5.64
CA GLY A 292 5.93 3.97 -5.04
C GLY A 292 5.88 4.09 -3.53
N SER A 293 7.03 4.21 -2.88
CA SER A 293 7.17 4.16 -1.42
C SER A 293 7.11 5.53 -0.75
N GLY A 294 7.46 6.60 -1.48
CA GLY A 294 7.62 7.94 -0.94
C GLY A 294 9.01 8.24 -0.37
N LEU A 295 10.01 7.39 -0.63
CA LEU A 295 11.38 7.63 -0.22
C LEU A 295 12.02 8.78 -1.01
N SER A 296 11.65 8.96 -2.26
CA SER A 296 12.17 10.04 -3.09
C SER A 296 11.71 11.41 -2.58
N ARG A 297 12.69 12.23 -2.23
CA ARG A 297 12.44 13.64 -1.83
C ARG A 297 11.95 14.52 -3.01
N LYS A 298 11.85 13.95 -4.22
CA LYS A 298 11.31 14.61 -5.40
C LYS A 298 9.81 14.34 -5.60
N ASN A 299 9.19 13.45 -4.82
CA ASN A 299 7.73 13.31 -4.76
C ASN A 299 7.10 14.60 -4.23
N ARG A 300 5.94 14.97 -4.77
CA ARG A 300 5.19 16.16 -4.34
C ARG A 300 3.70 15.91 -4.39
N THR A 301 3.01 16.41 -3.39
CA THR A 301 1.55 16.55 -3.35
C THR A 301 1.17 17.69 -2.39
N SER A 302 -0.05 18.14 -2.44
CA SER A 302 -0.58 19.13 -1.50
C SER A 302 -1.54 18.49 -0.49
N PRO A 303 -1.80 19.10 0.68
CA PRO A 303 -2.81 18.62 1.61
C PRO A 303 -4.21 18.50 0.99
N ARG A 304 -4.59 19.40 0.10
CA ARG A 304 -5.88 19.38 -0.61
C ARG A 304 -5.95 18.20 -1.57
N GLU A 305 -4.94 17.96 -2.40
CA GLU A 305 -4.92 16.81 -3.32
C GLU A 305 -5.07 15.48 -2.59
N VAL A 306 -4.41 15.33 -1.42
CA VAL A 306 -4.54 14.12 -0.60
C VAL A 306 -5.96 13.95 -0.07
N VAL A 307 -6.61 15.02 0.44
CA VAL A 307 -8.00 14.94 0.91
C VAL A 307 -8.97 14.69 -0.23
N GLN A 308 -8.75 15.29 -1.40
CA GLN A 308 -9.55 15.04 -2.61
C GLN A 308 -9.50 13.57 -3.02
N MET A 309 -8.29 12.96 -3.05
CA MET A 309 -8.12 11.53 -3.27
C MET A 309 -8.87 10.71 -2.20
N LEU A 310 -8.72 11.05 -0.91
CA LEU A 310 -9.41 10.37 0.19
C LEU A 310 -10.92 10.45 0.02
N ALA A 311 -11.47 11.62 -0.31
CA ALA A 311 -12.90 11.81 -0.51
C ALA A 311 -13.44 10.89 -1.61
N GLN A 312 -12.77 10.81 -2.75
CA GLN A 312 -13.18 9.96 -3.87
C GLN A 312 -13.05 8.45 -3.59
N LYS A 313 -12.14 8.05 -2.69
CA LYS A 313 -11.90 6.64 -2.34
C LYS A 313 -12.55 6.21 -1.02
N PHE A 314 -13.41 7.04 -0.42
CA PHE A 314 -14.06 6.72 0.85
C PHE A 314 -14.98 5.49 0.78
N GLY A 315 -15.68 5.27 -0.33
CA GLY A 315 -16.54 4.10 -0.57
C GLY A 315 -15.80 2.84 -1.02
N ASP A 316 -14.48 2.90 -1.28
CA ASP A 316 -13.68 1.74 -1.65
C ASP A 316 -13.23 0.99 -0.39
N GLU A 317 -13.90 -0.12 -0.08
CA GLU A 317 -13.62 -0.92 1.13
C GLU A 317 -12.17 -1.45 1.17
N ALA A 318 -11.61 -1.84 0.01
CA ALA A 318 -10.24 -2.34 -0.07
C ALA A 318 -9.23 -1.24 0.25
N PHE A 319 -9.44 -0.04 -0.27
CA PHE A 319 -8.61 1.12 0.05
C PHE A 319 -8.78 1.55 1.51
N PHE A 320 -10.02 1.76 1.95
CA PHE A 320 -10.34 2.19 3.32
C PHE A 320 -9.83 1.20 4.37
N GLY A 321 -10.05 -0.10 4.14
CA GLY A 321 -9.59 -1.19 5.01
C GLY A 321 -8.07 -1.38 5.05
N SER A 322 -7.35 -0.81 4.09
CA SER A 322 -5.88 -0.88 4.03
C SER A 322 -5.17 0.08 5.00
N LEU A 323 -5.88 1.04 5.60
CA LEU A 323 -5.26 2.07 6.44
C LEU A 323 -5.04 1.60 7.88
N ALA A 324 -3.95 2.03 8.50
CA ALA A 324 -3.68 1.77 9.91
C ALA A 324 -4.72 2.45 10.80
N VAL A 325 -5.19 1.76 11.85
CA VAL A 325 -6.21 2.25 12.79
C VAL A 325 -5.53 2.85 14.02
N ALA A 326 -5.94 4.06 14.38
CA ALA A 326 -5.41 4.81 15.51
C ALA A 326 -5.51 4.01 16.83
N GLY A 327 -4.39 3.88 17.54
CA GLY A 327 -4.28 3.14 18.80
C GLY A 327 -4.46 1.63 18.69
N VAL A 328 -4.54 1.05 17.47
CA VAL A 328 -4.87 -0.37 17.26
C VAL A 328 -3.87 -1.08 16.35
N SER A 329 -3.57 -0.55 15.16
CA SER A 329 -2.79 -1.31 14.17
C SER A 329 -1.69 -0.52 13.48
N GLY A 330 -0.70 -1.25 12.95
CA GLY A 330 0.36 -0.74 12.09
C GLY A 330 1.14 0.44 12.69
N THR A 331 1.44 1.41 11.86
CA THR A 331 2.22 2.60 12.26
C THR A 331 1.48 3.53 13.23
N LEU A 332 0.19 3.30 13.48
CA LEU A 332 -0.63 4.02 14.45
C LEU A 332 -0.91 3.21 15.74
N SER A 333 -0.43 1.98 15.86
CA SER A 333 -0.73 1.08 17.00
C SER A 333 -0.30 1.64 18.35
N THR A 334 0.77 2.44 18.38
CA THR A 334 1.31 3.08 19.60
C THR A 334 0.89 4.53 19.77
N ARG A 335 0.24 5.12 18.77
CA ARG A 335 -0.22 6.52 18.75
C ARG A 335 -1.72 6.58 19.08
N LEU A 336 -2.16 7.66 19.72
CA LEU A 336 -3.59 7.93 19.98
C LEU A 336 -4.29 6.87 20.87
N ARG A 337 -3.54 6.06 21.64
CA ARG A 337 -4.10 4.98 22.47
C ARG A 337 -5.09 5.46 23.54
N SER A 338 -4.81 6.62 24.14
CA SER A 338 -5.63 7.23 25.19
C SER A 338 -6.51 8.36 24.65
N SER A 339 -6.65 8.45 23.33
CA SER A 339 -7.43 9.50 22.65
C SER A 339 -8.80 8.97 22.24
N VAL A 340 -9.77 9.87 22.15
CA VAL A 340 -11.09 9.59 21.54
C VAL A 340 -10.97 9.12 20.08
N ALA A 341 -9.85 9.42 19.41
CA ALA A 341 -9.56 8.96 18.05
C ALA A 341 -9.27 7.45 17.96
N ARG A 342 -8.97 6.77 19.09
CA ARG A 342 -8.68 5.33 19.10
C ARG A 342 -9.84 4.54 18.49
N GLY A 343 -9.51 3.71 17.50
CA GLY A 343 -10.49 2.90 16.78
C GLY A 343 -11.39 3.67 15.81
N ARG A 344 -11.53 5.01 15.98
CA ARG A 344 -12.39 5.87 15.16
C ARG A 344 -11.68 6.45 13.96
N CYS A 345 -10.39 6.76 14.09
CA CYS A 345 -9.61 7.32 13.02
C CYS A 345 -8.69 6.26 12.42
N ARG A 346 -8.43 6.38 11.14
CA ARG A 346 -7.49 5.55 10.39
C ARG A 346 -6.71 6.39 9.40
N GLY A 347 -5.49 5.99 9.10
CA GLY A 347 -4.69 6.80 8.18
C GLY A 347 -3.35 6.19 7.83
N LYS A 348 -2.67 6.90 6.94
CA LYS A 348 -1.31 6.61 6.48
C LYS A 348 -0.34 7.62 7.06
N THR A 349 0.68 7.14 7.73
CA THR A 349 1.82 7.96 8.19
C THR A 349 2.84 8.13 7.07
N GLY A 350 3.56 9.25 7.06
CA GLY A 350 4.72 9.48 6.22
C GLY A 350 5.88 10.05 7.04
N THR A 351 7.04 9.42 7.00
CA THR A 351 8.20 9.88 7.77
C THR A 351 9.48 9.80 6.94
N LEU A 352 10.23 10.91 6.89
CA LEU A 352 11.64 10.96 6.50
C LEU A 352 12.40 11.73 7.59
N ARG A 353 13.71 11.91 7.42
CA ARG A 353 14.57 12.56 8.43
C ARG A 353 14.00 13.87 9.00
N ASP A 354 13.39 14.69 8.15
CA ASP A 354 12.83 16.01 8.47
C ASP A 354 11.41 16.19 7.93
N VAL A 355 10.68 15.10 7.78
CA VAL A 355 9.29 15.07 7.29
C VAL A 355 8.46 14.18 8.19
N SER A 356 7.31 14.68 8.62
CA SER A 356 6.30 13.90 9.32
C SER A 356 4.91 14.25 8.82
N ASN A 357 4.22 13.27 8.27
CA ASN A 357 2.92 13.44 7.64
C ASN A 357 1.91 12.43 8.20
N LEU A 358 0.65 12.80 8.19
CA LEU A 358 -0.46 11.91 8.54
C LEU A 358 -1.68 12.33 7.73
N ALA A 359 -2.30 11.39 7.03
CA ALA A 359 -3.51 11.62 6.26
C ALA A 359 -4.46 10.43 6.39
N GLY A 360 -5.76 10.68 6.36
CA GLY A 360 -6.74 9.61 6.50
C GLY A 360 -8.14 10.10 6.82
N TYR A 361 -8.89 9.26 7.50
CA TYR A 361 -10.30 9.47 7.87
C TYR A 361 -10.48 9.43 9.38
N CYS A 362 -11.47 10.14 9.86
CA CYS A 362 -11.85 10.10 11.26
C CYS A 362 -13.38 10.12 11.37
N ARG A 363 -13.98 9.08 11.98
CA ARG A 363 -15.38 9.10 12.39
C ARG A 363 -15.47 9.87 13.70
N THR A 364 -16.14 10.99 13.67
CA THR A 364 -16.23 11.91 14.81
C THR A 364 -17.19 11.42 15.89
N THR A 365 -17.17 12.04 17.06
CA THR A 365 -18.17 11.79 18.12
C THR A 365 -19.56 12.24 17.73
N GLY A 366 -19.68 13.28 16.88
CA GLY A 366 -20.95 13.75 16.31
C GLY A 366 -21.53 12.87 15.21
N GLY A 367 -20.77 11.81 14.77
CA GLY A 367 -21.26 10.86 13.77
C GLY A 367 -20.76 11.13 12.35
N ASP A 368 -20.17 12.28 12.07
CA ASP A 368 -19.58 12.64 10.78
C ASP A 368 -18.33 11.82 10.45
N THR A 369 -18.00 11.77 9.18
CA THR A 369 -16.67 11.31 8.74
C THR A 369 -15.91 12.47 8.11
N LEU A 370 -14.78 12.81 8.71
CA LEU A 370 -13.88 13.83 8.19
C LEU A 370 -12.68 13.16 7.50
N ALA A 371 -12.33 13.66 6.31
CA ALA A 371 -11.05 13.38 5.68
C ALA A 371 -10.04 14.44 6.05
N PHE A 372 -8.80 14.06 6.34
CA PHE A 372 -7.75 14.98 6.74
C PHE A 372 -6.40 14.66 6.12
N SER A 373 -5.61 15.71 5.89
CA SER A 373 -4.21 15.61 5.50
C SER A 373 -3.39 16.67 6.24
N ILE A 374 -2.36 16.22 6.95
CA ILE A 374 -1.43 17.05 7.72
C ILE A 374 -0.03 16.72 7.19
N LEU A 375 0.54 17.63 6.39
CA LEU A 375 1.85 17.47 5.78
C LEU A 375 2.83 18.46 6.42
N MET A 376 3.77 17.95 7.22
CA MET A 376 4.76 18.73 7.94
C MET A 376 6.16 18.43 7.40
N ASN A 377 6.81 19.43 6.82
CA ASN A 377 8.15 19.32 6.24
C ASN A 377 9.13 20.24 6.96
N ARG A 378 10.43 19.92 6.91
CA ARG A 378 11.53 20.61 7.59
C ARG A 378 11.30 20.69 9.09
N ILE A 379 10.94 19.58 9.69
CA ILE A 379 10.58 19.48 11.10
C ILE A 379 11.05 18.16 11.71
N SER A 380 11.34 18.19 13.01
CA SER A 380 11.60 16.94 13.73
C SER A 380 10.36 16.04 13.75
N PRO A 381 10.44 14.80 13.24
CA PRO A 381 9.31 13.87 13.29
C PRO A 381 8.82 13.57 14.71
N TYR A 382 9.71 13.63 15.70
CA TYR A 382 9.36 13.42 17.10
C TYR A 382 8.35 14.47 17.59
N SER A 383 8.67 15.76 17.42
CA SER A 383 7.78 16.86 17.81
C SER A 383 6.49 16.86 17.00
N ALA A 384 6.61 16.67 15.68
CA ALA A 384 5.49 16.69 14.75
C ALA A 384 4.42 15.64 15.09
N ARG A 385 4.80 14.44 15.51
CA ARG A 385 3.86 13.38 15.90
C ARG A 385 2.94 13.80 17.04
N GLY A 386 3.49 14.46 18.07
CA GLY A 386 2.70 14.97 19.18
C GLY A 386 1.66 16.01 18.75
N TRP A 387 2.03 16.91 17.83
CA TRP A 387 1.08 17.89 17.29
C TRP A 387 0.02 17.24 16.39
N GLN A 388 0.40 16.30 15.54
CA GLN A 388 -0.55 15.52 14.74
C GLN A 388 -1.54 14.76 15.61
N ASP A 389 -1.10 14.15 16.71
CA ASP A 389 -1.98 13.40 17.61
C ASP A 389 -3.00 14.31 18.30
N LYS A 390 -2.58 15.52 18.70
CA LYS A 390 -3.50 16.54 19.24
C LYS A 390 -4.51 17.00 18.17
N MET A 391 -4.06 17.20 16.93
CA MET A 391 -4.94 17.59 15.81
C MET A 391 -5.97 16.51 15.51
N VAL A 392 -5.54 15.23 15.39
CA VAL A 392 -6.44 14.10 15.11
C VAL A 392 -7.41 13.87 16.27
N SER A 393 -6.98 14.08 17.52
CA SER A 393 -7.87 14.07 18.69
C SER A 393 -8.95 15.16 18.64
N ALA A 394 -8.60 16.35 18.17
CA ALA A 394 -9.57 17.45 17.98
C ALA A 394 -10.56 17.12 16.84
N ILE A 395 -10.06 16.61 15.71
CA ILE A 395 -10.89 16.16 14.58
C ILE A 395 -11.91 15.10 15.03
N ALA A 396 -11.47 14.12 15.85
CA ALA A 396 -12.34 13.07 16.35
C ALA A 396 -13.45 13.55 17.29
N ARG A 397 -13.29 14.73 17.90
CA ARG A 397 -14.29 15.36 18.78
C ARG A 397 -15.25 16.31 18.05
N TYR A 398 -15.08 16.47 16.75
CA TYR A 398 -15.96 17.34 15.97
C TYR A 398 -17.43 16.93 16.12
N ASP A 399 -18.27 17.91 16.35
CA ASP A 399 -19.72 17.82 16.42
C ASP A 399 -20.32 19.09 15.83
N HIS A 400 -21.42 18.98 15.08
CA HIS A 400 -22.12 20.11 14.44
C HIS A 400 -22.68 21.10 15.43
#